data_cc5ebf94b5b8e8535019d8726e3f0d2d
#
_entry.id   cc5ebf94b5b8e8535019d8726e3f0d2d
#
_cell.length_a   1.000
_cell.length_b   1.000
_cell.length_c   1.000
_cell.angle_alpha   90.00
_cell.angle_beta   90.00
_cell.angle_gamma   90.00
#
_symmetry.space_group_name_H-M   'P 1'
#
loop_
_entity.id
_entity.type
_entity.pdbx_description
1 polymer ?
#
loop_
_entity_poly.entity_id
_entity_poly.type
_entity_poly.pdbx_seq_one_letter_code
_entity_poly.pdbx_strand_id
1 'polypeptide(L)'
;MAYFLRKDKKKNGLYLQIYENAWVKELKQPRSKCISSIGYVSDLVSDEIPDPVSYYTEVVNQMNIQRVSQLKDETRPRAFKKCVEKNVGYFLLSSLIDELDVKETIDILASPKKYQFSLYDMICQLIYSRVIAPCSKSRTVSSVFPLLYNGVEMSEDQVYDGCFFIGSFYQKYIELFNRQYSKYYERKYDNVYFDCTNYYFEIDLPYEDKQKGPSKENQNSPIIGQALLLDSDMIPVGMRMYPGNESEKPYLREAIDEMKQRYNVNGKTIQVADKGLNCARNIYAAVVESSDGYIFQSRYTEKI
;
A
#
# COMPACT_ATOMS: atom_id res chain seq x y z
N MET A 1 -3.62 40.06 -18.10
CA MET A 1 -3.08 41.45 -18.17
C MET A 1 -1.90 41.44 -19.10
N ALA A 2 -1.84 42.39 -20.04
CA ALA A 2 -0.73 42.47 -20.99
C ALA A 2 -0.41 43.93 -21.27
N TYR A 3 0.85 44.21 -21.53
CA TYR A 3 1.29 45.50 -22.02
C TYR A 3 1.14 45.55 -23.54
N PHE A 4 0.82 46.74 -24.08
CA PHE A 4 0.79 46.95 -25.52
C PHE A 4 1.24 48.36 -25.87
N LEU A 5 1.84 48.48 -27.05
CA LEU A 5 2.25 49.76 -27.60
C LEU A 5 1.07 50.42 -28.29
N ARG A 6 0.62 51.57 -27.79
CA ARG A 6 -0.40 52.42 -28.42
C ARG A 6 0.25 53.45 -29.33
N LYS A 7 -0.29 53.58 -30.53
CA LYS A 7 0.23 54.44 -31.61
C LYS A 7 -0.88 55.48 -31.95
N ASP A 8 -0.75 56.68 -31.43
CA ASP A 8 -1.73 57.72 -31.63
C ASP A 8 -1.23 58.76 -32.69
N LYS A 9 -2.03 58.99 -33.73
CA LYS A 9 -1.76 60.05 -34.71
C LYS A 9 -2.20 61.40 -34.13
N LYS A 10 -1.23 62.28 -33.85
CA LYS A 10 -1.46 63.67 -33.40
C LYS A 10 -1.04 64.64 -34.44
N LYS A 11 -1.36 65.99 -34.24
CA LYS A 11 -1.00 67.06 -35.22
C LYS A 11 0.49 67.05 -35.59
N ASN A 12 1.36 66.70 -34.66
CA ASN A 12 2.83 66.77 -34.87
C ASN A 12 3.43 65.39 -35.25
N GLY A 13 2.60 64.40 -35.64
CA GLY A 13 3.10 63.08 -36.04
C GLY A 13 2.59 61.91 -35.20
N LEU A 14 3.23 60.73 -35.32
CA LEU A 14 2.89 59.53 -34.62
C LEU A 14 3.47 59.58 -33.18
N TYR A 15 2.61 59.43 -32.17
CA TYR A 15 2.99 59.46 -30.76
C TYR A 15 2.87 58.06 -30.16
N LEU A 16 3.91 57.61 -29.42
CA LEU A 16 3.99 56.30 -28.83
C LEU A 16 3.73 56.35 -27.32
N GLN A 17 2.94 55.42 -26.84
CA GLN A 17 2.66 55.23 -25.42
C GLN A 17 2.56 53.71 -25.07
N ILE A 18 3.00 53.34 -23.90
CA ILE A 18 2.83 51.98 -23.37
C ILE A 18 1.61 51.96 -22.46
N TYR A 19 0.69 51.06 -22.75
CA TYR A 19 -0.50 50.81 -21.96
C TYR A 19 -0.48 49.45 -21.34
N GLU A 20 -1.08 49.34 -20.15
CA GLU A 20 -1.41 48.09 -19.51
C GLU A 20 -2.90 47.85 -19.66
N ASN A 21 -3.28 46.64 -20.08
CA ASN A 21 -4.68 46.22 -20.11
C ASN A 21 -4.95 45.32 -18.88
N ALA A 22 -5.85 45.74 -17.99
CA ALA A 22 -6.18 45.05 -16.77
C ALA A 22 -7.71 44.82 -16.68
N TRP A 23 -8.08 43.61 -16.23
CA TRP A 23 -9.50 43.31 -15.93
C TRP A 23 -9.85 43.93 -14.58
N VAL A 24 -10.85 44.79 -14.58
CA VAL A 24 -11.39 45.43 -13.37
C VAL A 24 -12.59 44.61 -12.89
N LYS A 25 -12.43 43.90 -11.75
CA LYS A 25 -13.46 43.00 -11.22
C LYS A 25 -14.80 43.67 -10.91
N GLU A 26 -14.74 44.88 -10.35
CA GLU A 26 -15.95 45.64 -9.97
C GLU A 26 -16.76 46.04 -11.16
N LEU A 27 -16.14 46.34 -12.30
CA LEU A 27 -16.78 46.77 -13.52
C LEU A 27 -17.03 45.64 -14.52
N LYS A 28 -16.53 44.43 -14.23
CA LYS A 28 -16.60 43.26 -15.11
C LYS A 28 -16.18 43.55 -16.58
N GLN A 29 -15.19 44.44 -16.76
CA GLN A 29 -14.70 44.82 -18.10
C GLN A 29 -13.18 45.13 -18.06
N PRO A 30 -12.47 44.98 -19.21
CA PRO A 30 -11.10 45.39 -19.31
C PRO A 30 -10.96 46.90 -19.31
N ARG A 31 -9.96 47.45 -18.61
CA ARG A 31 -9.57 48.85 -18.70
C ARG A 31 -8.09 48.96 -19.01
N SER A 32 -7.76 49.90 -19.88
CA SER A 32 -6.41 50.21 -20.25
C SER A 32 -5.92 51.44 -19.49
N LYS A 33 -4.74 51.34 -18.87
CA LYS A 33 -4.08 52.42 -18.17
C LYS A 33 -2.75 52.75 -18.86
N CYS A 34 -2.50 54.05 -19.15
CA CYS A 34 -1.19 54.48 -19.61
C CYS A 34 -0.14 54.30 -18.52
N ILE A 35 0.90 53.55 -18.80
CA ILE A 35 2.05 53.30 -17.92
C ILE A 35 3.17 54.25 -18.22
N SER A 36 3.44 54.50 -19.51
CA SER A 36 4.52 55.42 -19.95
C SER A 36 4.16 56.12 -21.26
N SER A 37 4.45 57.41 -21.30
CA SER A 37 4.37 58.21 -22.49
C SER A 37 5.77 58.34 -23.08
N ILE A 38 6.03 57.80 -24.28
CA ILE A 38 7.34 57.69 -24.87
C ILE A 38 7.69 58.99 -25.62
N GLY A 39 6.80 59.44 -26.52
CA GLY A 39 7.01 60.63 -27.31
C GLY A 39 6.65 60.53 -28.79
N TYR A 40 6.97 61.54 -29.57
CA TYR A 40 6.76 61.49 -31.01
C TYR A 40 7.87 60.66 -31.68
N VAL A 41 7.49 59.86 -32.68
CA VAL A 41 8.43 59.01 -33.44
C VAL A 41 9.55 59.83 -34.06
N SER A 42 9.25 61.05 -34.54
CA SER A 42 10.22 61.97 -35.07
C SER A 42 11.34 62.38 -34.10
N ASP A 43 11.02 62.48 -32.82
CA ASP A 43 11.95 62.92 -31.79
C ASP A 43 12.75 61.74 -31.19
N LEU A 44 12.33 60.51 -31.49
CA LEU A 44 12.92 59.27 -30.94
C LEU A 44 13.89 58.61 -31.93
N VAL A 45 13.89 59.02 -33.19
CA VAL A 45 14.85 58.51 -34.20
C VAL A 45 16.26 58.97 -33.85
N SER A 46 17.17 58.02 -33.66
CA SER A 46 18.59 58.25 -33.41
C SER A 46 19.40 57.16 -34.07
N ASP A 47 20.75 57.35 -34.09
CA ASP A 47 21.64 56.31 -34.66
C ASP A 47 21.50 54.98 -33.93
N GLU A 48 21.13 54.99 -32.65
CA GLU A 48 20.88 53.79 -31.86
C GLU A 48 19.46 53.23 -32.03
N ILE A 49 18.49 54.07 -32.42
CA ILE A 49 17.08 53.66 -32.61
C ILE A 49 16.57 54.18 -33.95
N PRO A 50 16.98 53.54 -35.05
CA PRO A 50 16.58 53.95 -36.41
C PRO A 50 15.08 53.73 -36.67
N ASP A 51 14.47 52.76 -36.05
CA ASP A 51 12.99 52.52 -36.08
C ASP A 51 12.41 52.43 -34.64
N PRO A 52 11.96 53.55 -34.08
CA PRO A 52 11.37 53.61 -32.77
C PRO A 52 10.14 52.72 -32.59
N VAL A 53 9.35 52.48 -33.64
CA VAL A 53 8.14 51.67 -33.57
C VAL A 53 8.50 50.21 -33.34
N SER A 54 9.43 49.68 -34.08
CA SER A 54 9.92 48.30 -33.94
C SER A 54 10.63 48.12 -32.58
N TYR A 55 11.50 49.06 -32.21
CA TYR A 55 12.23 49.03 -30.95
C TYR A 55 11.29 48.96 -29.74
N TYR A 56 10.33 49.87 -29.63
CA TYR A 56 9.40 49.88 -28.49
C TYR A 56 8.38 48.74 -28.56
N THR A 57 8.11 48.16 -29.70
CA THR A 57 7.35 46.91 -29.80
C THR A 57 8.08 45.77 -29.15
N GLU A 58 9.37 45.63 -29.37
CA GLU A 58 10.22 44.63 -28.75
C GLU A 58 10.36 44.85 -27.23
N VAL A 59 10.53 46.09 -26.78
CA VAL A 59 10.53 46.45 -25.35
C VAL A 59 9.24 45.98 -24.67
N VAL A 60 8.08 46.20 -25.27
CA VAL A 60 6.80 45.75 -24.76
C VAL A 60 6.69 44.22 -24.73
N ASN A 61 7.25 43.53 -25.74
CA ASN A 61 7.33 42.07 -25.73
C ASN A 61 8.16 41.54 -24.56
N GLN A 62 9.31 42.14 -24.32
CA GLN A 62 10.20 41.78 -23.21
C GLN A 62 9.51 42.04 -21.85
N MET A 63 8.80 43.14 -21.69
CA MET A 63 7.99 43.42 -20.48
C MET A 63 6.92 42.34 -20.25
N ASN A 64 6.28 41.88 -21.31
CA ASN A 64 5.26 40.79 -21.20
C ASN A 64 5.90 39.45 -20.83
N ILE A 65 7.09 39.12 -21.38
CA ILE A 65 7.84 37.89 -21.03
C ILE A 65 8.24 37.93 -19.56
N GLN A 66 8.82 39.03 -19.09
CA GLN A 66 9.22 39.20 -17.68
C GLN A 66 8.01 39.07 -16.73
N ARG A 67 6.87 39.65 -17.11
CA ARG A 67 5.65 39.56 -16.33
C ARG A 67 5.10 38.17 -16.23
N VAL A 68 5.11 37.39 -17.34
CA VAL A 68 4.71 35.97 -17.33
C VAL A 68 5.60 35.16 -16.43
N SER A 69 6.91 35.45 -16.41
CA SER A 69 7.88 34.81 -15.53
C SER A 69 7.57 35.12 -14.05
N GLN A 70 7.33 36.37 -13.73
CA GLN A 70 6.96 36.81 -12.35
C GLN A 70 5.63 36.20 -11.90
N LEU A 71 4.61 36.16 -12.76
CA LEU A 71 3.33 35.53 -12.45
C LEU A 71 3.45 34.02 -12.24
N LYS A 72 4.34 33.36 -12.97
CA LYS A 72 4.63 31.94 -12.73
C LYS A 72 5.31 31.71 -11.38
N ASP A 73 6.16 32.62 -10.95
CA ASP A 73 6.79 32.52 -9.63
C ASP A 73 5.83 32.86 -8.48
N GLU A 74 4.91 33.81 -8.69
CA GLU A 74 3.85 34.13 -7.72
C GLU A 74 2.75 33.07 -7.64
N THR A 75 2.47 32.36 -8.75
CA THR A 75 1.49 31.27 -8.82
C THR A 75 2.07 29.89 -8.47
N ARG A 76 3.40 29.79 -8.24
CA ARG A 76 3.93 28.58 -7.60
C ARG A 76 3.20 28.41 -6.27
N PRO A 77 2.48 27.29 -6.08
CA PRO A 77 1.83 27.05 -4.80
C PRO A 77 2.94 27.11 -3.76
N ARG A 78 2.82 28.04 -2.79
CA ARG A 78 3.70 28.06 -1.64
C ARG A 78 3.62 26.65 -1.06
N ALA A 79 4.73 25.90 -1.08
CA ALA A 79 4.86 24.51 -0.68
C ALA A 79 4.34 24.21 0.75
N PHE A 80 3.79 25.20 1.44
CA PHE A 80 3.37 25.15 2.83
C PHE A 80 1.86 25.20 3.06
N LYS A 81 1.01 25.15 2.03
CA LYS A 81 -0.46 25.15 2.23
C LYS A 81 -1.06 23.75 2.25
N LYS A 82 -0.78 22.92 3.17
CA LYS A 82 -1.12 21.55 3.54
C LYS A 82 0.05 20.60 3.31
N CYS A 83 0.97 20.56 4.25
CA CYS A 83 1.75 19.34 4.45
C CYS A 83 0.76 18.23 4.79
N VAL A 84 0.58 17.29 3.87
CA VAL A 84 -0.09 16.03 4.19
C VAL A 84 0.95 15.21 4.94
N GLU A 85 0.68 14.89 6.20
CA GLU A 85 1.52 13.97 6.95
C GLU A 85 1.57 12.63 6.23
N LYS A 86 2.78 12.09 6.06
CA LYS A 86 2.99 10.78 5.45
C LYS A 86 3.68 9.86 6.43
N ASN A 87 3.25 8.62 6.48
CA ASN A 87 3.86 7.58 7.28
C ASN A 87 5.03 6.96 6.53
N VAL A 88 6.20 6.98 7.13
CA VAL A 88 7.44 6.35 6.62
C VAL A 88 7.87 5.14 7.46
N GLY A 89 7.13 4.80 8.51
CA GLY A 89 7.49 3.73 9.45
C GLY A 89 7.57 2.34 8.83
N TYR A 90 7.04 2.16 7.63
CA TYR A 90 7.09 0.90 6.91
C TYR A 90 8.40 0.69 6.10
N PHE A 91 9.30 1.66 6.01
CA PHE A 91 10.53 1.53 5.20
C PHE A 91 11.40 0.34 5.60
N LEU A 92 11.45 0.02 6.90
CA LEU A 92 12.13 -1.19 7.35
C LEU A 92 11.46 -2.46 6.81
N LEU A 93 10.13 -2.50 6.81
CA LEU A 93 9.36 -3.63 6.26
C LEU A 93 9.55 -3.76 4.75
N SER A 94 9.58 -2.64 4.01
CA SER A 94 9.83 -2.69 2.57
C SER A 94 11.21 -3.24 2.27
N SER A 95 12.23 -2.84 3.03
CA SER A 95 13.59 -3.37 2.87
C SER A 95 13.66 -4.90 3.10
N LEU A 96 12.93 -5.42 4.10
CA LEU A 96 12.85 -6.87 4.34
C LEU A 96 12.10 -7.61 3.21
N ILE A 97 11.03 -7.02 2.68
CA ILE A 97 10.28 -7.62 1.57
C ILE A 97 11.11 -7.60 0.28
N ASP A 98 11.86 -6.53 0.04
CA ASP A 98 12.78 -6.43 -1.10
C ASP A 98 13.92 -7.47 -0.99
N GLU A 99 14.45 -7.70 0.21
CA GLU A 99 15.46 -8.74 0.46
C GLU A 99 14.93 -10.15 0.14
N LEU A 100 13.65 -10.42 0.43
CA LEU A 100 13.02 -11.70 0.12
C LEU A 100 12.78 -11.92 -1.39
N ASP A 101 12.89 -10.89 -2.22
CA ASP A 101 12.77 -10.96 -3.70
C ASP A 101 11.55 -11.75 -4.19
N VAL A 102 10.38 -11.45 -3.62
CA VAL A 102 9.13 -12.18 -3.91
C VAL A 102 8.32 -11.59 -5.06
N LYS A 103 8.68 -10.40 -5.54
CA LYS A 103 7.90 -9.63 -6.51
C LYS A 103 7.65 -10.39 -7.80
N GLU A 104 8.71 -10.87 -8.45
CA GLU A 104 8.61 -11.57 -9.73
C GLU A 104 7.70 -12.80 -9.63
N THR A 105 7.83 -13.56 -8.54
CA THR A 105 7.02 -14.77 -8.37
C THR A 105 5.55 -14.45 -8.09
N ILE A 106 5.25 -13.38 -7.35
CA ILE A 106 3.86 -12.92 -7.15
C ILE A 106 3.27 -12.46 -8.48
N ASP A 107 4.01 -11.71 -9.28
CA ASP A 107 3.57 -11.23 -10.59
C ASP A 107 3.31 -12.40 -11.57
N ILE A 108 4.15 -13.44 -11.56
CA ILE A 108 3.93 -14.67 -12.34
C ILE A 108 2.65 -15.39 -11.90
N LEU A 109 2.42 -15.56 -10.60
CA LEU A 109 1.22 -16.20 -10.06
C LEU A 109 -0.05 -15.41 -10.43
N ALA A 110 0.03 -14.08 -10.48
CA ALA A 110 -1.06 -13.19 -10.83
C ALA A 110 -1.33 -13.09 -12.34
N SER A 111 -0.35 -13.41 -13.19
CA SER A 111 -0.38 -13.18 -14.64
C SER A 111 -1.61 -13.71 -15.38
N PRO A 112 -2.23 -14.85 -15.00
CA PRO A 112 -3.43 -15.35 -15.68
C PRO A 112 -4.66 -14.45 -15.50
N LYS A 113 -4.68 -13.59 -14.48
CA LYS A 113 -5.85 -12.78 -14.10
C LYS A 113 -5.89 -11.39 -14.72
N LYS A 114 -4.88 -10.92 -15.41
CA LYS A 114 -4.84 -9.59 -16.08
C LYS A 114 -5.41 -8.44 -15.23
N TYR A 115 -5.01 -8.36 -13.96
CA TYR A 115 -5.42 -7.26 -13.08
C TYR A 115 -4.94 -5.91 -13.65
N GLN A 116 -5.74 -4.86 -13.45
CA GLN A 116 -5.37 -3.48 -13.76
C GLN A 116 -4.56 -2.81 -12.64
N PHE A 117 -4.19 -3.57 -11.62
CA PHE A 117 -3.39 -3.12 -10.49
C PHE A 117 -2.31 -4.17 -10.17
N SER A 118 -1.27 -3.76 -9.49
CA SER A 118 -0.20 -4.65 -9.04
C SER A 118 -0.63 -5.42 -7.78
N LEU A 119 -0.73 -6.74 -7.89
CA LEU A 119 -1.03 -7.60 -6.75
C LEU A 119 0.09 -7.54 -5.70
N TYR A 120 1.35 -7.42 -6.14
CA TYR A 120 2.50 -7.24 -5.26
C TYR A 120 2.37 -5.98 -4.42
N ASP A 121 2.09 -4.83 -5.05
CA ASP A 121 1.94 -3.57 -4.33
C ASP A 121 0.76 -3.62 -3.34
N MET A 122 -0.33 -4.28 -3.72
CA MET A 122 -1.47 -4.51 -2.81
C MET A 122 -1.06 -5.31 -1.58
N ILE A 123 -0.34 -6.43 -1.76
CA ILE A 123 0.14 -7.27 -0.66
C ILE A 123 1.05 -6.45 0.26
N CYS A 124 2.03 -5.74 -0.31
CA CYS A 124 2.96 -4.91 0.45
C CYS A 124 2.23 -3.84 1.27
N GLN A 125 1.30 -3.10 0.64
CA GLN A 125 0.55 -2.06 1.34
C GLN A 125 -0.35 -2.63 2.46
N LEU A 126 -0.96 -3.81 2.26
CA LEU A 126 -1.72 -4.48 3.31
C LEU A 126 -0.82 -4.92 4.48
N ILE A 127 0.38 -5.43 4.21
CA ILE A 127 1.36 -5.79 5.25
C ILE A 127 1.78 -4.53 6.02
N TYR A 128 2.18 -3.47 5.32
CA TYR A 128 2.59 -2.21 5.95
C TYR A 128 1.48 -1.64 6.82
N SER A 129 0.27 -1.56 6.27
CA SER A 129 -0.88 -1.03 6.99
C SER A 129 -1.25 -1.87 8.21
N ARG A 130 -1.12 -3.18 8.12
CA ARG A 130 -1.39 -4.09 9.24
C ARG A 130 -0.45 -3.89 10.41
N VAL A 131 0.81 -3.57 10.14
CA VAL A 131 1.82 -3.31 11.18
C VAL A 131 1.70 -1.90 11.74
N ILE A 132 1.46 -0.89 10.90
CA ILE A 132 1.46 0.52 11.30
C ILE A 132 0.14 0.91 12.00
N ALA A 133 -1.00 0.51 11.44
CA ALA A 133 -2.32 0.92 11.88
C ALA A 133 -3.37 -0.16 11.60
N PRO A 134 -3.40 -1.25 12.39
CA PRO A 134 -4.30 -2.37 12.16
C PRO A 134 -5.78 -1.94 12.28
N CYS A 135 -6.53 -2.12 11.20
CA CYS A 135 -7.95 -1.78 11.12
C CYS A 135 -8.67 -2.66 10.07
N SER A 136 -9.97 -2.42 9.84
CA SER A 136 -10.73 -3.10 8.79
C SER A 136 -10.15 -2.80 7.40
N LYS A 137 -10.41 -3.67 6.41
CA LYS A 137 -9.94 -3.48 5.02
C LYS A 137 -10.45 -2.17 4.42
N SER A 138 -11.73 -1.85 4.60
CA SER A 138 -12.32 -0.61 4.13
C SER A 138 -11.61 0.62 4.73
N ARG A 139 -11.39 0.63 6.04
CA ARG A 139 -10.64 1.71 6.71
C ARG A 139 -9.17 1.74 6.30
N THR A 140 -8.55 0.59 6.04
CA THR A 140 -7.17 0.52 5.53
C THR A 140 -7.07 1.26 4.20
N VAL A 141 -7.95 0.97 3.26
CA VAL A 141 -7.98 1.61 1.93
C VAL A 141 -8.25 3.11 2.03
N SER A 142 -9.29 3.50 2.78
CA SER A 142 -9.74 4.88 2.85
C SER A 142 -8.85 5.80 3.69
N SER A 143 -8.19 5.29 4.71
CA SER A 143 -7.53 6.11 5.73
C SER A 143 -6.04 5.82 5.93
N VAL A 144 -5.55 4.60 5.65
CA VAL A 144 -4.14 4.23 5.87
C VAL A 144 -3.33 4.31 4.58
N PHE A 145 -3.80 3.72 3.48
CA PHE A 145 -3.10 3.77 2.18
C PHE A 145 -2.73 5.20 1.76
N PRO A 146 -3.64 6.21 1.85
CA PRO A 146 -3.32 7.58 1.48
C PRO A 146 -2.21 8.21 2.32
N LEU A 147 -1.95 7.68 3.51
CA LEU A 147 -0.90 8.17 4.41
C LEU A 147 0.46 7.52 4.17
N LEU A 148 0.55 6.42 3.42
CA LEU A 148 1.83 5.83 3.04
C LEU A 148 2.60 6.79 2.12
N TYR A 149 3.91 6.94 2.33
CA TYR A 149 4.72 7.93 1.60
C TYR A 149 4.69 7.71 0.08
N ASN A 150 4.93 6.49 -0.37
CA ASN A 150 4.87 6.08 -1.78
C ASN A 150 3.74 5.07 -2.02
N GLY A 151 2.63 5.20 -1.28
CA GLY A 151 1.48 4.31 -1.45
C GLY A 151 0.86 4.44 -2.85
N VAL A 152 0.49 3.31 -3.42
CA VAL A 152 -0.24 3.24 -4.69
C VAL A 152 -1.73 3.37 -4.40
N GLU A 153 -2.42 4.22 -5.13
CA GLU A 153 -3.87 4.35 -5.00
C GLU A 153 -4.56 3.07 -5.48
N MET A 154 -5.45 2.55 -4.66
CA MET A 154 -6.27 1.36 -4.94
C MET A 154 -7.68 1.56 -4.43
N SER A 155 -8.64 1.07 -5.20
CA SER A 155 -10.03 1.00 -4.75
C SER A 155 -10.24 -0.14 -3.76
N GLU A 156 -11.32 -0.06 -2.98
CA GLU A 156 -11.72 -1.14 -2.07
C GLU A 156 -12.01 -2.44 -2.83
N ASP A 157 -12.66 -2.35 -3.99
CA ASP A 157 -12.96 -3.51 -4.85
C ASP A 157 -11.68 -4.19 -5.33
N GLN A 158 -10.66 -3.44 -5.77
CA GLN A 158 -9.37 -3.99 -6.17
C GLN A 158 -8.69 -4.76 -5.02
N VAL A 159 -8.79 -4.23 -3.80
CA VAL A 159 -8.21 -4.90 -2.61
C VAL A 159 -8.99 -6.18 -2.30
N TYR A 160 -10.32 -6.18 -2.37
CA TYR A 160 -11.11 -7.40 -2.14
C TYR A 160 -10.89 -8.45 -3.23
N ASP A 161 -10.82 -8.05 -4.50
CA ASP A 161 -10.49 -8.96 -5.61
C ASP A 161 -9.12 -9.62 -5.44
N GLY A 162 -8.13 -8.81 -5.05
CA GLY A 162 -6.79 -9.32 -4.75
C GLY A 162 -6.77 -10.25 -3.54
N CYS A 163 -7.46 -9.91 -2.45
CA CYS A 163 -7.60 -10.78 -1.28
C CYS A 163 -8.28 -12.10 -1.62
N PHE A 164 -9.33 -12.08 -2.43
CA PHE A 164 -9.99 -13.28 -2.91
C PHE A 164 -9.05 -14.19 -3.72
N PHE A 165 -8.27 -13.59 -4.62
CA PHE A 165 -7.29 -14.34 -5.41
C PHE A 165 -6.19 -14.96 -4.53
N ILE A 166 -5.62 -14.20 -3.60
CA ILE A 166 -4.61 -14.71 -2.66
C ILE A 166 -5.21 -15.84 -1.82
N GLY A 167 -6.42 -15.65 -1.30
CA GLY A 167 -7.12 -16.66 -0.51
C GLY A 167 -7.35 -17.97 -1.27
N SER A 168 -7.70 -17.88 -2.56
CA SER A 168 -7.90 -19.06 -3.44
C SER A 168 -6.61 -19.85 -3.67
N PHE A 169 -5.45 -19.23 -3.50
CA PHE A 169 -4.13 -19.84 -3.72
C PHE A 169 -3.19 -19.69 -2.50
N TYR A 170 -3.74 -19.52 -1.32
CA TYR A 170 -2.95 -19.17 -0.14
C TYR A 170 -1.80 -20.13 0.16
N GLN A 171 -1.99 -21.43 -0.07
CA GLN A 171 -0.93 -22.44 0.13
C GLN A 171 0.27 -22.18 -0.79
N LYS A 172 0.04 -21.81 -2.07
CA LYS A 172 1.12 -21.44 -3.00
C LYS A 172 1.89 -20.21 -2.55
N TYR A 173 1.20 -19.22 -1.97
CA TYR A 173 1.85 -18.05 -1.40
C TYR A 173 2.70 -18.40 -0.18
N ILE A 174 2.20 -19.26 0.70
CA ILE A 174 2.98 -19.76 1.86
C ILE A 174 4.23 -20.50 1.38
N GLU A 175 4.11 -21.38 0.40
CA GLU A 175 5.24 -22.10 -0.19
C GLU A 175 6.27 -21.15 -0.80
N LEU A 176 5.79 -20.13 -1.52
CA LEU A 176 6.63 -19.09 -2.10
C LEU A 176 7.44 -18.36 -1.04
N PHE A 177 6.78 -17.83 -0.02
CA PHE A 177 7.47 -17.11 1.06
C PHE A 177 8.45 -18.01 1.81
N ASN A 178 8.08 -19.24 2.11
CA ASN A 178 8.98 -20.19 2.74
C ASN A 178 10.21 -20.52 1.89
N ARG A 179 10.02 -20.72 0.59
CA ARG A 179 11.11 -20.96 -0.35
C ARG A 179 12.06 -19.76 -0.44
N GLN A 180 11.52 -18.56 -0.54
CA GLN A 180 12.35 -17.35 -0.58
C GLN A 180 13.06 -17.09 0.75
N TYR A 181 12.36 -17.24 1.87
CA TYR A 181 12.97 -17.15 3.18
C TYR A 181 14.16 -18.11 3.34
N SER A 182 14.00 -19.37 2.95
CA SER A 182 15.07 -20.40 3.07
C SER A 182 16.27 -20.17 2.16
N LYS A 183 16.22 -19.24 1.19
CA LYS A 183 17.40 -18.84 0.42
C LYS A 183 18.35 -17.95 1.21
N TYR A 184 17.82 -17.16 2.13
CA TYR A 184 18.55 -16.14 2.87
C TYR A 184 18.77 -16.52 4.34
N TYR A 185 17.87 -17.34 4.91
CA TYR A 185 17.86 -17.70 6.32
C TYR A 185 17.72 -19.21 6.49
N GLU A 186 18.54 -19.79 7.38
CA GLU A 186 18.46 -21.20 7.74
C GLU A 186 17.19 -21.44 8.58
N ARG A 187 16.41 -22.47 8.22
CA ARG A 187 15.26 -22.93 8.98
C ARG A 187 15.65 -23.93 10.05
N LYS A 188 15.09 -23.79 11.25
CA LYS A 188 15.32 -24.70 12.37
C LYS A 188 14.03 -25.38 12.76
N TYR A 189 14.03 -26.69 12.78
CA TYR A 189 12.87 -27.54 13.07
C TYR A 189 13.03 -28.38 14.34
N ASP A 190 14.00 -28.05 15.20
CA ASP A 190 14.20 -28.74 16.50
C ASP A 190 12.96 -28.63 17.38
N ASN A 191 12.34 -27.45 17.40
CA ASN A 191 11.05 -27.21 18.02
C ASN A 191 10.08 -26.67 16.99
N VAL A 192 8.84 -27.13 17.04
CA VAL A 192 7.76 -26.58 16.22
C VAL A 192 6.57 -26.24 17.11
N TYR A 193 5.98 -25.10 16.85
CA TYR A 193 4.86 -24.59 17.63
C TYR A 193 3.61 -24.63 16.78
N PHE A 194 2.58 -25.23 17.31
CA PHE A 194 1.29 -25.34 16.61
C PHE A 194 0.18 -24.76 17.47
N ASP A 195 -0.59 -23.87 16.89
CA ASP A 195 -1.79 -23.30 17.50
C ASP A 195 -2.91 -23.17 16.49
N CYS A 196 -4.14 -23.23 17.01
CA CYS A 196 -5.36 -23.00 16.24
C CYS A 196 -6.09 -21.78 16.79
N THR A 197 -6.68 -21.01 15.89
CA THR A 197 -7.58 -19.90 16.22
C THR A 197 -8.85 -20.00 15.38
N ASN A 198 -9.88 -19.25 15.73
CA ASN A 198 -11.12 -19.18 14.96
C ASN A 198 -11.45 -17.75 14.63
N TYR A 199 -12.05 -17.56 13.45
CA TYR A 199 -12.66 -16.31 13.03
C TYR A 199 -14.17 -16.51 12.97
N TYR A 200 -14.92 -15.66 13.64
CA TYR A 200 -16.38 -15.68 13.59
C TYR A 200 -16.89 -14.76 12.47
N PHE A 201 -18.08 -15.08 11.99
CA PHE A 201 -18.77 -14.32 10.94
C PHE A 201 -20.15 -13.92 11.45
N GLU A 202 -20.49 -12.66 11.36
CA GLU A 202 -21.79 -12.11 11.71
C GLU A 202 -22.83 -12.46 10.64
N ILE A 203 -23.10 -13.78 10.49
CA ILE A 203 -24.09 -14.33 9.58
C ILE A 203 -25.03 -15.27 10.36
N ASP A 204 -26.31 -15.33 9.98
CA ASP A 204 -27.30 -16.12 10.68
C ASP A 204 -27.19 -17.61 10.39
N LEU A 205 -26.91 -17.96 9.14
CA LEU A 205 -26.86 -19.33 8.65
C LEU A 205 -25.44 -19.75 8.27
N PRO A 206 -25.06 -20.99 8.60
CA PRO A 206 -23.82 -21.57 8.11
C PRO A 206 -23.77 -21.57 6.57
N TYR A 207 -22.57 -21.31 6.02
CA TYR A 207 -22.33 -21.32 4.59
C TYR A 207 -20.92 -21.81 4.30
N GLU A 208 -20.75 -22.83 3.46
CA GLU A 208 -19.46 -23.47 3.13
C GLU A 208 -18.67 -23.84 4.41
N ASP A 209 -17.42 -23.41 4.54
CA ASP A 209 -16.57 -23.68 5.70
C ASP A 209 -16.97 -22.88 6.96
N LYS A 210 -17.83 -21.86 6.80
CA LYS A 210 -18.36 -21.07 7.92
C LYS A 210 -19.45 -21.88 8.62
N GLN A 211 -19.05 -22.71 9.57
CA GLN A 211 -19.89 -23.64 10.30
C GLN A 211 -19.98 -23.30 11.78
N LYS A 212 -21.10 -23.65 12.42
CA LYS A 212 -21.25 -23.49 13.88
C LYS A 212 -20.46 -24.58 14.58
N GLY A 213 -19.59 -24.18 15.49
CA GLY A 213 -18.73 -25.08 16.24
C GLY A 213 -18.24 -24.48 17.54
N PRO A 214 -17.35 -25.17 18.27
CA PRO A 214 -16.78 -24.66 19.53
C PRO A 214 -15.97 -23.38 19.26
N SER A 215 -16.54 -22.24 19.62
CA SER A 215 -15.87 -20.95 19.52
C SER A 215 -15.01 -20.68 20.74
N LYS A 216 -13.76 -20.22 20.55
CA LYS A 216 -12.89 -19.78 21.65
C LYS A 216 -13.46 -18.55 22.37
N GLU A 217 -14.31 -17.77 21.70
CA GLU A 217 -14.97 -16.56 22.24
C GLU A 217 -16.39 -16.83 22.76
N ASN A 218 -16.84 -18.10 22.82
CA ASN A 218 -18.19 -18.52 23.23
C ASN A 218 -19.32 -17.84 22.39
N GLN A 219 -19.09 -17.56 21.13
CA GLN A 219 -20.08 -16.99 20.23
C GLN A 219 -20.86 -18.08 19.49
N ASN A 220 -22.15 -17.81 19.23
CA ASN A 220 -23.02 -18.71 18.45
C ASN A 220 -22.96 -18.50 16.94
N SER A 221 -22.17 -17.54 16.48
CA SER A 221 -22.00 -17.25 15.06
C SER A 221 -21.17 -18.33 14.37
N PRO A 222 -21.39 -18.59 13.07
CA PRO A 222 -20.53 -19.48 12.29
C PRO A 222 -19.07 -19.03 12.34
N ILE A 223 -18.17 -20.01 12.43
CA ILE A 223 -16.72 -19.78 12.52
C ILE A 223 -15.97 -20.55 11.42
N ILE A 224 -14.74 -20.11 11.14
CA ILE A 224 -13.73 -20.87 10.41
C ILE A 224 -12.52 -21.04 11.33
N GLY A 225 -11.99 -22.24 11.40
CA GLY A 225 -10.73 -22.51 12.09
C GLY A 225 -9.51 -22.23 11.23
N GLN A 226 -8.45 -21.74 11.87
CA GLN A 226 -7.13 -21.58 11.27
C GLN A 226 -6.11 -22.28 12.13
N ALA A 227 -5.37 -23.21 11.54
CA ALA A 227 -4.20 -23.84 12.14
C ALA A 227 -2.93 -23.16 11.63
N LEU A 228 -1.99 -22.86 12.50
CA LEU A 228 -0.70 -22.25 12.19
C LEU A 228 0.42 -23.08 12.78
N LEU A 229 1.41 -23.40 11.93
CA LEU A 229 2.64 -24.08 12.34
C LEU A 229 3.81 -23.09 12.22
N LEU A 230 4.62 -22.98 13.27
CA LEU A 230 5.81 -22.14 13.34
C LEU A 230 7.04 -23.03 13.56
N ASP A 231 8.20 -22.58 13.04
CA ASP A 231 9.50 -23.20 13.30
C ASP A 231 10.11 -22.79 14.66
N SER A 232 11.35 -23.20 14.95
CA SER A 232 12.04 -22.89 16.20
C SER A 232 12.26 -21.39 16.43
N ASP A 233 12.35 -20.62 15.38
CA ASP A 233 12.53 -19.17 15.42
C ASP A 233 11.16 -18.42 15.37
N MET A 234 10.05 -19.13 15.57
CA MET A 234 8.68 -18.61 15.54
C MET A 234 8.25 -18.04 14.18
N ILE A 235 8.89 -18.48 13.10
CA ILE A 235 8.53 -18.06 11.74
C ILE A 235 7.49 -19.04 11.16
N PRO A 236 6.39 -18.55 10.55
CA PRO A 236 5.38 -19.41 9.95
C PRO A 236 5.96 -20.36 8.89
N VAL A 237 5.63 -21.65 9.02
CA VAL A 237 6.02 -22.72 8.09
C VAL A 237 4.82 -23.21 7.30
N GLY A 238 3.67 -23.29 7.95
CA GLY A 238 2.45 -23.79 7.36
C GLY A 238 1.22 -23.18 7.97
N MET A 239 0.15 -23.11 7.19
CA MET A 239 -1.16 -22.64 7.63
C MET A 239 -2.24 -23.49 6.94
N ARG A 240 -3.29 -23.81 7.66
CA ARG A 240 -4.46 -24.47 7.11
C ARG A 240 -5.76 -23.86 7.62
N MET A 241 -6.70 -23.63 6.72
CA MET A 241 -8.07 -23.26 7.07
C MET A 241 -8.93 -24.52 7.11
N TYR A 242 -9.88 -24.58 8.06
CA TYR A 242 -10.78 -25.72 8.19
C TYR A 242 -12.18 -25.27 8.64
N PRO A 243 -13.23 -26.08 8.32
CA PRO A 243 -14.61 -25.78 8.73
C PRO A 243 -14.77 -25.65 10.23
N GLY A 244 -15.60 -24.70 10.66
CA GLY A 244 -15.76 -24.38 12.07
C GLY A 244 -16.35 -25.49 12.94
N ASN A 245 -17.00 -26.48 12.36
CA ASN A 245 -17.57 -27.66 13.05
C ASN A 245 -16.58 -28.84 13.14
N GLU A 246 -15.37 -28.70 12.59
CA GLU A 246 -14.37 -29.75 12.66
C GLU A 246 -13.47 -29.62 13.90
N SER A 247 -12.90 -30.77 14.32
CA SER A 247 -11.94 -30.80 15.42
C SER A 247 -10.55 -30.35 14.95
N GLU A 248 -9.91 -29.48 15.73
CA GLU A 248 -8.53 -29.03 15.49
C GLU A 248 -7.45 -30.12 15.64
N LYS A 249 -7.77 -31.21 16.36
CA LYS A 249 -6.79 -32.24 16.74
C LYS A 249 -6.12 -32.98 15.58
N PRO A 250 -6.79 -33.36 14.48
CA PRO A 250 -6.14 -34.00 13.33
C PRO A 250 -5.14 -33.09 12.62
N TYR A 251 -5.42 -31.80 12.57
CA TYR A 251 -4.64 -30.81 11.81
C TYR A 251 -3.19 -30.65 12.34
N LEU A 252 -2.94 -30.90 13.62
CA LEU A 252 -1.59 -30.96 14.15
C LEU A 252 -0.73 -32.02 13.43
N ARG A 253 -1.26 -33.25 13.31
CA ARG A 253 -0.53 -34.36 12.66
C ARG A 253 -0.29 -34.08 11.20
N GLU A 254 -1.34 -33.67 10.51
CA GLU A 254 -1.26 -33.34 9.08
C GLU A 254 -0.24 -32.23 8.80
N ALA A 255 -0.21 -31.18 9.63
CA ALA A 255 0.72 -30.07 9.48
C ALA A 255 2.19 -30.50 9.73
N ILE A 256 2.42 -31.37 10.73
CA ILE A 256 3.76 -31.90 11.00
C ILE A 256 4.24 -32.82 9.88
N ASP A 257 3.38 -33.74 9.43
CA ASP A 257 3.73 -34.65 8.34
C ASP A 257 4.02 -33.90 7.05
N GLU A 258 3.19 -32.91 6.70
CA GLU A 258 3.38 -32.06 5.53
C GLU A 258 4.66 -31.25 5.62
N MET A 259 4.98 -30.66 6.77
CA MET A 259 6.22 -29.93 7.01
C MET A 259 7.44 -30.85 6.81
N LYS A 260 7.45 -32.03 7.47
CA LYS A 260 8.57 -32.98 7.38
C LYS A 260 8.81 -33.45 5.95
N GLN A 261 7.76 -33.78 5.23
CA GLN A 261 7.85 -34.19 3.82
C GLN A 261 8.33 -33.06 2.91
N ARG A 262 7.77 -31.87 3.06
CA ARG A 262 8.03 -30.72 2.18
C ARG A 262 9.47 -30.19 2.35
N TYR A 263 9.96 -30.16 3.58
CA TYR A 263 11.28 -29.59 3.90
C TYR A 263 12.35 -30.65 4.19
N ASN A 264 12.08 -31.93 3.94
CA ASN A 264 12.99 -33.06 4.18
C ASN A 264 13.57 -33.09 5.62
N VAL A 265 12.69 -32.83 6.60
CA VAL A 265 13.09 -32.83 8.01
C VAL A 265 13.16 -34.26 8.50
N ASN A 266 14.39 -34.84 8.49
CA ASN A 266 14.66 -36.23 8.89
C ASN A 266 15.01 -36.38 10.37
N GLY A 267 15.14 -35.29 11.11
CA GLY A 267 15.50 -35.28 12.53
C GLY A 267 14.32 -35.39 13.45
N LYS A 268 14.61 -35.56 14.75
CA LYS A 268 13.60 -35.43 15.81
C LYS A 268 13.18 -33.98 15.96
N THR A 269 11.89 -33.79 16.12
CA THR A 269 11.28 -32.48 16.36
C THR A 269 10.53 -32.52 17.70
N ILE A 270 10.56 -31.44 18.46
CA ILE A 270 9.70 -31.29 19.66
C ILE A 270 8.45 -30.53 19.25
N GLN A 271 7.29 -31.19 19.31
CA GLN A 271 6.00 -30.61 18.99
C GLN A 271 5.45 -29.88 20.20
N VAL A 272 5.23 -28.56 20.13
CA VAL A 272 4.70 -27.74 21.22
C VAL A 272 3.27 -27.30 20.86
N ALA A 273 2.29 -27.63 21.68
CA ALA A 273 0.90 -27.28 21.44
C ALA A 273 0.12 -27.09 22.76
N ASP A 274 -1.04 -26.42 22.64
CA ASP A 274 -1.91 -26.15 23.78
C ASP A 274 -2.69 -27.38 24.26
N LYS A 275 -3.46 -27.22 25.37
CA LYS A 275 -4.26 -28.28 25.98
C LYS A 275 -5.37 -28.83 25.07
N GLY A 276 -5.88 -28.03 24.13
CA GLY A 276 -6.95 -28.43 23.20
C GLY A 276 -6.49 -29.57 22.30
N LEU A 277 -5.21 -29.60 21.97
CA LEU A 277 -4.57 -30.55 21.09
C LEU A 277 -4.03 -31.79 21.81
N ASN A 278 -4.00 -31.78 23.14
CA ASN A 278 -3.57 -32.91 23.96
C ASN A 278 -4.58 -34.06 23.89
N CYS A 279 -4.25 -35.08 23.11
CA CYS A 279 -5.02 -36.33 23.04
C CYS A 279 -4.09 -37.53 22.77
N ALA A 280 -4.53 -38.71 23.15
CA ALA A 280 -3.77 -39.96 23.03
C ALA A 280 -3.27 -40.19 21.57
N ARG A 281 -4.06 -39.85 20.57
CA ARG A 281 -3.70 -40.04 19.16
C ARG A 281 -2.58 -39.08 18.73
N ASN A 282 -2.56 -37.82 19.18
CA ASN A 282 -1.50 -36.88 18.90
C ASN A 282 -0.18 -37.28 19.59
N ILE A 283 -0.26 -37.73 20.84
CA ILE A 283 0.91 -38.24 21.56
C ILE A 283 1.46 -39.49 20.89
N TYR A 284 0.61 -40.43 20.49
CA TYR A 284 1.01 -41.65 19.78
C TYR A 284 1.70 -41.31 18.46
N ALA A 285 1.11 -40.40 17.68
CA ALA A 285 1.71 -39.98 16.42
C ALA A 285 3.09 -39.32 16.61
N ALA A 286 3.25 -38.44 17.58
CA ALA A 286 4.53 -37.84 17.88
C ALA A 286 5.59 -38.88 18.30
N VAL A 287 5.29 -39.69 19.29
CA VAL A 287 6.29 -40.60 19.91
C VAL A 287 6.56 -41.86 19.10
N VAL A 288 5.50 -42.51 18.60
CA VAL A 288 5.58 -43.82 17.96
C VAL A 288 5.74 -43.72 16.45
N GLU A 289 4.91 -42.87 15.79
CA GLU A 289 4.92 -42.80 14.33
C GLU A 289 6.10 -41.91 13.82
N SER A 290 6.36 -40.76 14.48
CA SER A 290 7.37 -39.79 14.04
C SER A 290 8.66 -39.84 14.84
N SER A 291 8.71 -40.56 15.97
CA SER A 291 9.85 -40.56 16.91
C SER A 291 10.22 -39.18 17.45
N ASP A 292 9.24 -38.29 17.52
CA ASP A 292 9.37 -36.92 17.99
C ASP A 292 9.22 -36.80 19.50
N GLY A 293 9.63 -35.64 20.05
CA GLY A 293 9.21 -35.20 21.38
C GLY A 293 7.92 -34.41 21.33
N TYR A 294 7.28 -34.23 22.50
CA TYR A 294 6.12 -33.35 22.60
C TYR A 294 6.08 -32.60 23.93
N ILE A 295 5.54 -31.40 23.89
CA ILE A 295 5.19 -30.56 25.06
C ILE A 295 3.75 -30.12 24.87
N PHE A 296 2.81 -30.85 25.46
CA PHE A 296 1.38 -30.52 25.38
C PHE A 296 0.88 -30.15 26.78
N GLN A 297 0.18 -29.03 26.89
CA GLN A 297 -0.39 -28.62 28.16
C GLN A 297 -1.44 -29.63 28.62
N SER A 298 -1.32 -30.12 29.89
CA SER A 298 -2.27 -31.04 30.52
C SER A 298 -3.42 -30.30 31.20
N ARG A 299 -4.64 -30.89 31.22
CA ARG A 299 -5.66 -30.49 32.16
C ARG A 299 -5.35 -31.11 33.51
N TYR A 300 -5.01 -30.30 34.50
CA TYR A 300 -5.00 -30.77 35.87
C TYR A 300 -6.47 -31.00 36.27
N THR A 301 -6.91 -32.24 36.37
CA THR A 301 -8.11 -32.62 37.10
C THR A 301 -7.64 -33.01 38.48
N GLU A 302 -7.75 -32.11 39.45
CA GLU A 302 -7.81 -32.54 40.85
C GLU A 302 -9.01 -33.46 40.98
N LYS A 303 -8.76 -34.75 41.14
CA LYS A 303 -9.76 -35.65 41.69
C LYS A 303 -9.78 -35.36 43.21
N ILE A 304 -10.75 -34.55 43.64
CA ILE A 304 -11.15 -34.50 45.03
C ILE A 304 -11.81 -35.83 45.39
#